data_75abec8c5ae997b8d523f96836ff4a7f
#
_entry.id   75abec8c5ae997b8d523f96836ff4a7f
#
_cell.length_a   1.000
_cell.length_b   1.000
_cell.length_c   1.000
_cell.angle_alpha   90.00
_cell.angle_beta   90.00
_cell.angle_gamma   90.00
#
_symmetry.space_group_name_H-M   'P 1'
#
loop_
_entity.id
_entity.type
_entity.pdbx_description
1 polymer ?
#
loop_
_entity_poly.entity_id
_entity_poly.type
_entity_poly.pdbx_seq_one_letter_code
_entity_poly.pdbx_strand_id
1 'polypeptide(L)'
;MERWKSYREMITEGHLFRECPHCGASIVIDDSLVDVYCPNERCSGRNLQEFIFFFKVLGVEGMSDVTYEKIFTKNSPYTDEIVRIIRDRDSVFAEFGDKRSSNIVRSLEKCISDITISRLMHASNMFQSLGSVKLQWIVDEYSLTWENLEDFYPSFTDILKINGFGDIQAGIFVENYRKFIDFYKSLSEVLTFKTKVETTESDIYQGRVFCFTGFRNKSMEDTIVKNGGKVSSTYTKAVTDLVIKEKGSGSSKEQKAMSAGIRIYSESEFRELLGMETIIEEQQKSLIDPSKALF
;
A
#
# COMPACT_ATOMS: atom_id res chain seq x y z
N MET A 1 18.90 -23.99 -21.04
CA MET A 1 18.90 -23.17 -19.83
C MET A 1 19.09 -24.12 -18.65
N GLU A 2 20.29 -24.19 -18.11
CA GLU A 2 20.61 -25.01 -16.94
C GLU A 2 19.84 -24.46 -15.74
N ARG A 3 19.09 -25.31 -15.06
CA ARG A 3 18.27 -24.94 -13.93
C ARG A 3 19.10 -25.17 -12.66
N TRP A 4 19.61 -24.11 -12.07
CA TRP A 4 20.35 -24.15 -10.80
C TRP A 4 19.51 -24.78 -9.71
N LYS A 5 20.09 -25.70 -8.94
CA LYS A 5 19.40 -26.44 -7.88
C LYS A 5 19.41 -25.69 -6.55
N SER A 6 20.43 -24.87 -6.31
CA SER A 6 20.58 -24.07 -5.10
C SER A 6 21.51 -22.86 -5.29
N TYR A 7 21.40 -21.84 -4.48
CA TYR A 7 22.35 -20.71 -4.45
C TYR A 7 23.77 -21.15 -4.08
N ARG A 8 23.92 -22.20 -3.25
CA ARG A 8 25.23 -22.76 -2.91
C ARG A 8 25.95 -23.30 -4.15
N GLU A 9 25.24 -24.00 -5.04
CA GLU A 9 25.78 -24.46 -6.32
C GLU A 9 26.18 -23.29 -7.20
N MET A 10 25.34 -22.26 -7.29
CA MET A 10 25.64 -21.04 -8.04
C MET A 10 26.90 -20.32 -7.55
N ILE A 11 27.12 -20.26 -6.23
CA ILE A 11 28.35 -19.70 -5.63
C ILE A 11 29.56 -20.60 -5.95
N THR A 12 29.41 -21.92 -5.82
CA THR A 12 30.52 -22.88 -6.05
C THR A 12 30.97 -22.87 -7.51
N GLU A 13 30.03 -22.70 -8.42
CA GLU A 13 30.29 -22.66 -9.87
C GLU A 13 30.65 -21.25 -10.37
N GLY A 14 30.76 -20.27 -9.49
CA GLY A 14 31.20 -18.91 -9.81
C GLY A 14 30.12 -18.02 -10.45
N HIS A 15 28.85 -18.43 -10.41
CA HIS A 15 27.73 -17.66 -10.93
C HIS A 15 27.17 -16.64 -9.93
N LEU A 16 27.50 -16.77 -8.63
CA LEU A 16 27.20 -15.79 -7.59
C LEU A 16 28.47 -15.41 -6.82
N PHE A 17 28.52 -14.18 -6.38
CA PHE A 17 29.62 -13.68 -5.55
C PHE A 17 29.61 -14.35 -4.16
N ARG A 18 30.78 -14.70 -3.64
CA ARG A 18 30.94 -15.15 -2.24
C ARG A 18 30.98 -13.97 -1.28
N GLU A 19 31.43 -12.83 -1.78
CA GLU A 19 31.58 -11.60 -1.03
C GLU A 19 30.76 -10.49 -1.70
N CYS A 20 30.23 -9.60 -0.89
CA CYS A 20 29.48 -8.46 -1.39
C CYS A 20 30.39 -7.53 -2.22
N PRO A 21 30.03 -7.22 -3.48
CA PRO A 21 30.85 -6.37 -4.34
C PRO A 21 30.94 -4.93 -3.86
N HIS A 22 30.07 -4.50 -2.93
CA HIS A 22 30.05 -3.14 -2.41
C HIS A 22 30.85 -2.97 -1.12
N CYS A 23 30.94 -3.99 -0.27
CA CYS A 23 31.58 -3.85 1.05
C CYS A 23 32.51 -5.01 1.44
N GLY A 24 32.67 -6.03 0.59
CA GLY A 24 33.53 -7.18 0.85
C GLY A 24 33.03 -8.16 1.92
N ALA A 25 31.90 -7.91 2.58
CA ALA A 25 31.35 -8.84 3.57
C ALA A 25 30.92 -10.15 2.91
N SER A 26 31.10 -11.28 3.60
CA SER A 26 30.62 -12.57 3.13
C SER A 26 29.10 -12.56 2.97
N ILE A 27 28.62 -13.01 1.84
CA ILE A 27 27.20 -13.13 1.54
C ILE A 27 26.58 -14.24 2.37
N VAL A 28 25.40 -14.01 2.91
CA VAL A 28 24.61 -14.99 3.66
C VAL A 28 23.46 -15.48 2.78
N ILE A 29 23.26 -16.78 2.85
CA ILE A 29 22.09 -17.47 2.31
C ILE A 29 21.24 -17.81 3.51
N ASP A 30 19.98 -17.41 3.50
CA ASP A 30 19.05 -17.71 4.59
C ASP A 30 18.77 -19.22 4.74
N ASP A 31 18.22 -19.63 5.85
CA ASP A 31 17.93 -21.05 6.15
C ASP A 31 16.90 -21.65 5.18
N SER A 32 16.06 -20.83 4.55
CA SER A 32 15.11 -21.27 3.52
C SER A 32 15.75 -21.54 2.17
N LEU A 33 17.03 -21.13 1.99
CA LEU A 33 17.80 -21.18 0.75
C LEU A 33 17.15 -20.41 -0.41
N VAL A 34 16.29 -19.43 -0.08
CA VAL A 34 15.57 -18.59 -1.04
C VAL A 34 16.22 -17.23 -1.19
N ASP A 35 16.68 -16.63 -0.09
CA ASP A 35 17.22 -15.30 -0.08
C ASP A 35 18.74 -15.28 0.07
N VAL A 36 19.39 -14.45 -0.75
CA VAL A 36 20.83 -14.21 -0.73
C VAL A 36 21.07 -12.73 -0.47
N TYR A 37 21.72 -12.40 0.65
CA TYR A 37 21.89 -11.01 1.04
C TYR A 37 23.23 -10.71 1.70
N CYS A 38 23.57 -9.43 1.71
CA CYS A 38 24.71 -8.91 2.45
C CYS A 38 24.30 -8.63 3.92
N PRO A 39 24.93 -9.27 4.92
CA PRO A 39 24.58 -9.07 6.32
C PRO A 39 25.04 -7.72 6.89
N ASN A 40 25.91 -7.02 6.20
CA ASN A 40 26.43 -5.73 6.67
C ASN A 40 25.37 -4.64 6.53
N GLU A 41 24.79 -4.19 7.64
CA GLU A 41 23.79 -3.13 7.69
C GLU A 41 24.29 -1.77 7.17
N ARG A 42 25.62 -1.55 7.18
CA ARG A 42 26.26 -0.34 6.64
C ARG A 42 26.71 -0.50 5.19
N CYS A 43 26.29 -1.55 4.52
CA CYS A 43 26.64 -1.76 3.12
C CYS A 43 25.98 -0.72 2.22
N SER A 44 26.76 0.04 1.48
CA SER A 44 26.25 1.06 0.56
C SER A 44 25.35 0.49 -0.54
N GLY A 45 25.64 -0.72 -1.02
CA GLY A 45 24.78 -1.40 -2.01
C GLY A 45 23.45 -1.82 -1.43
N ARG A 46 23.41 -2.32 -0.18
CA ARG A 46 22.18 -2.66 0.52
C ARG A 46 21.35 -1.40 0.80
N ASN A 47 21.97 -0.37 1.36
CA ASN A 47 21.29 0.90 1.62
C ASN A 47 20.71 1.53 0.34
N LEU A 48 21.41 1.43 -0.79
CA LEU A 48 20.88 1.90 -2.07
C LEU A 48 19.64 1.10 -2.50
N GLN A 49 19.62 -0.21 -2.34
CA GLN A 49 18.46 -1.03 -2.69
C GLN A 49 17.25 -0.73 -1.79
N GLU A 50 17.44 -0.54 -0.49
CA GLU A 50 16.39 -0.15 0.45
C GLU A 50 15.86 1.26 0.16
N PHE A 51 16.74 2.18 -0.21
CA PHE A 51 16.38 3.52 -0.67
C PHE A 51 15.53 3.47 -1.97
N ILE A 52 15.94 2.69 -2.97
CA ILE A 52 15.19 2.49 -4.21
C ILE A 52 13.83 1.87 -3.92
N PHE A 53 13.79 0.85 -3.06
CA PHE A 53 12.58 0.15 -2.68
C PHE A 53 11.53 1.12 -2.10
N PHE A 54 11.94 2.03 -1.23
CA PHE A 54 11.06 3.04 -0.64
C PHE A 54 10.30 3.83 -1.71
N PHE A 55 11.00 4.44 -2.65
CA PHE A 55 10.37 5.26 -3.69
C PHE A 55 9.56 4.42 -4.70
N LYS A 56 9.99 3.19 -5.00
CA LYS A 56 9.23 2.26 -5.86
C LYS A 56 7.91 1.84 -5.20
N VAL A 57 7.91 1.54 -3.90
CA VAL A 57 6.67 1.23 -3.14
C VAL A 57 5.75 2.44 -3.06
N LEU A 58 6.28 3.64 -2.93
CA LEU A 58 5.48 4.87 -2.99
C LEU A 58 4.94 5.15 -4.40
N GLY A 59 5.50 4.54 -5.45
CA GLY A 59 5.08 4.76 -6.83
C GLY A 59 5.50 6.11 -7.38
N VAL A 60 6.65 6.64 -6.95
CA VAL A 60 7.18 7.91 -7.47
C VAL A 60 7.60 7.73 -8.92
N GLU A 61 6.99 8.49 -9.82
CA GLU A 61 7.24 8.43 -11.26
C GLU A 61 8.43 9.28 -11.68
N GLY A 62 9.04 8.94 -12.81
CA GLY A 62 10.14 9.71 -13.43
C GLY A 62 11.55 9.38 -12.90
N MET A 63 11.66 8.49 -11.91
CA MET A 63 12.94 8.02 -11.36
C MET A 63 13.35 6.69 -11.99
N SER A 64 14.56 6.64 -12.55
CA SER A 64 15.23 5.43 -13.04
C SER A 64 16.31 5.00 -12.06
N ASP A 65 16.84 3.76 -12.22
CA ASP A 65 17.92 3.28 -11.38
C ASP A 65 19.14 4.21 -11.43
N VAL A 66 19.48 4.76 -12.60
CA VAL A 66 20.53 5.79 -12.74
C VAL A 66 20.21 7.07 -11.96
N THR A 67 18.93 7.46 -11.87
CA THR A 67 18.52 8.62 -11.07
C THR A 67 18.76 8.36 -9.60
N TYR A 68 18.33 7.19 -9.11
CA TYR A 68 18.55 6.80 -7.72
C TYR A 68 20.04 6.77 -7.35
N GLU A 69 20.88 6.17 -8.20
CA GLU A 69 22.33 6.11 -7.97
C GLU A 69 22.99 7.49 -7.91
N LYS A 70 22.51 8.45 -8.70
CA LYS A 70 23.03 9.81 -8.70
C LYS A 70 22.70 10.59 -7.44
N ILE A 71 21.47 10.44 -6.94
CA ILE A 71 21.01 11.23 -5.79
C ILE A 71 21.35 10.59 -4.44
N PHE A 72 21.70 9.31 -4.43
CA PHE A 72 22.02 8.55 -3.21
C PHE A 72 23.44 8.84 -2.73
N THR A 73 23.58 9.21 -1.45
CA THR A 73 24.89 9.41 -0.81
C THR A 73 25.36 8.12 -0.15
N LYS A 74 26.45 7.55 -0.66
CA LYS A 74 26.91 6.18 -0.33
C LYS A 74 27.24 5.92 1.15
N ASN A 75 27.46 6.95 1.94
CA ASN A 75 27.95 6.82 3.32
C ASN A 75 26.89 7.09 4.39
N SER A 76 25.63 7.27 3.97
CA SER A 76 24.51 7.51 4.89
C SER A 76 23.60 6.29 4.98
N PRO A 77 22.93 6.06 6.12
CA PRO A 77 21.81 5.14 6.20
C PRO A 77 20.71 5.52 5.19
N TYR A 78 20.04 4.54 4.62
CA TYR A 78 18.99 4.81 3.62
C TYR A 78 17.85 5.68 4.19
N THR A 79 17.55 5.55 5.49
CA THR A 79 16.53 6.36 6.18
C THR A 79 16.87 7.84 6.17
N ASP A 80 18.13 8.19 6.46
CA ASP A 80 18.61 9.57 6.45
C ASP A 80 18.58 10.15 5.04
N GLU A 81 18.93 9.33 4.04
CA GLU A 81 18.86 9.74 2.64
C GLU A 81 17.41 9.99 2.19
N ILE A 82 16.45 9.18 2.63
CA ILE A 82 15.03 9.42 2.36
C ILE A 82 14.59 10.76 2.95
N VAL A 83 14.91 11.02 4.21
CA VAL A 83 14.60 12.29 4.89
C VAL A 83 15.23 13.47 4.14
N ARG A 84 16.52 13.37 3.75
CA ARG A 84 17.22 14.39 2.97
C ARG A 84 16.53 14.66 1.63
N ILE A 85 16.23 13.62 0.87
CA ILE A 85 15.58 13.78 -0.45
C ILE A 85 14.21 14.45 -0.33
N ILE A 86 13.43 14.08 0.67
CA ILE A 86 12.10 14.68 0.89
C ILE A 86 12.23 16.15 1.30
N ARG A 87 13.17 16.49 2.19
CA ARG A 87 13.40 17.85 2.65
C ARG A 87 13.95 18.74 1.54
N ASP A 88 14.96 18.28 0.82
CA ASP A 88 15.75 19.08 -0.10
C ASP A 88 15.38 18.79 -1.57
N ARG A 89 14.17 18.26 -1.84
CA ARG A 89 13.73 17.71 -3.13
C ARG A 89 13.96 18.65 -4.31
N ASP A 90 13.66 19.93 -4.15
CA ASP A 90 13.80 20.90 -5.23
C ASP A 90 15.26 21.04 -5.68
N SER A 91 16.18 21.15 -4.73
CA SER A 91 17.62 21.25 -5.03
C SER A 91 18.22 19.94 -5.52
N VAL A 92 17.79 18.81 -4.95
CA VAL A 92 18.30 17.47 -5.34
C VAL A 92 17.92 17.15 -6.78
N PHE A 93 16.71 17.47 -7.20
CA PHE A 93 16.25 17.15 -8.56
C PHE A 93 16.57 18.24 -9.59
N ALA A 94 17.04 19.42 -9.20
CA ALA A 94 17.34 20.53 -10.11
C ALA A 94 18.31 20.15 -11.26
N GLU A 95 19.27 19.26 -11.00
CA GLU A 95 20.24 18.82 -12.01
C GLU A 95 19.67 18.02 -13.19
N PHE A 96 18.43 17.52 -13.07
CA PHE A 96 17.79 16.70 -14.12
C PHE A 96 17.03 17.54 -15.18
N GLY A 97 17.10 18.86 -15.08
CA GLY A 97 16.42 19.82 -15.95
C GLY A 97 14.98 20.08 -15.54
N ASP A 98 14.50 21.30 -15.80
CA ASP A 98 13.26 21.86 -15.24
C ASP A 98 12.02 20.98 -15.40
N LYS A 99 11.78 20.47 -16.59
CA LYS A 99 10.59 19.64 -16.86
C LYS A 99 10.60 18.33 -16.11
N ARG A 100 11.75 17.64 -16.09
CA ARG A 100 11.88 16.35 -15.43
C ARG A 100 11.88 16.51 -13.92
N SER A 101 12.63 17.47 -13.41
CA SER A 101 12.66 17.86 -12.00
C SER A 101 11.25 18.13 -11.48
N SER A 102 10.51 19.04 -12.13
CA SER A 102 9.13 19.38 -11.74
C SER A 102 8.19 18.18 -11.75
N ASN A 103 8.35 17.24 -12.69
CA ASN A 103 7.52 16.03 -12.73
C ASN A 103 7.84 15.07 -11.57
N ILE A 104 9.13 14.87 -11.27
CA ILE A 104 9.55 14.01 -10.14
C ILE A 104 9.07 14.60 -8.81
N VAL A 105 9.31 15.89 -8.58
CA VAL A 105 8.91 16.59 -7.37
C VAL A 105 7.39 16.51 -7.17
N ARG A 106 6.60 16.80 -8.19
CA ARG A 106 5.15 16.71 -8.13
C ARG A 106 4.66 15.28 -7.85
N SER A 107 5.28 14.27 -8.49
CA SER A 107 4.95 12.88 -8.24
C SER A 107 5.27 12.48 -6.80
N LEU A 108 6.43 12.89 -6.28
CA LEU A 108 6.84 12.64 -4.91
C LEU A 108 5.87 13.30 -3.91
N GLU A 109 5.55 14.57 -4.10
CA GLU A 109 4.60 15.29 -3.23
C GLU A 109 3.22 14.62 -3.21
N LYS A 110 2.72 14.20 -4.36
CA LYS A 110 1.47 13.45 -4.44
C LYS A 110 1.53 12.13 -3.68
N CYS A 111 2.61 11.35 -3.85
CA CYS A 111 2.78 10.07 -3.18
C CYS A 111 2.86 10.21 -1.65
N ILE A 112 3.49 11.30 -1.19
CA ILE A 112 3.64 11.59 0.24
C ILE A 112 2.32 12.08 0.84
N SER A 113 1.59 12.99 0.16
CA SER A 113 0.32 13.53 0.65
C SER A 113 -0.75 12.45 0.85
N ASP A 114 -0.69 11.38 0.06
CA ASP A 114 -1.68 10.30 0.05
C ASP A 114 -1.17 9.02 0.76
N ILE A 115 -0.04 9.11 1.48
CA ILE A 115 0.56 7.94 2.12
C ILE A 115 -0.30 7.45 3.29
N THR A 116 -0.50 6.14 3.38
CA THR A 116 -1.11 5.49 4.54
C THR A 116 -0.05 4.92 5.46
N ILE A 117 -0.40 4.69 6.73
CA ILE A 117 0.51 4.07 7.72
C ILE A 117 1.05 2.75 7.21
N SER A 118 0.18 1.85 6.76
CA SER A 118 0.55 0.54 6.23
C SER A 118 1.48 0.62 5.02
N ARG A 119 1.28 1.64 4.16
CA ARG A 119 2.14 1.86 3.00
C ARG A 119 3.51 2.42 3.40
N LEU A 120 3.56 3.32 4.39
CA LEU A 120 4.83 3.82 4.93
C LEU A 120 5.60 2.69 5.62
N MET A 121 4.93 1.87 6.43
CA MET A 121 5.52 0.68 7.05
C MET A 121 6.12 -0.26 6.00
N HIS A 122 5.37 -0.55 4.93
CA HIS A 122 5.87 -1.40 3.85
C HIS A 122 7.03 -0.76 3.11
N ALA A 123 6.94 0.52 2.77
CA ALA A 123 7.99 1.24 2.07
C ALA A 123 9.30 1.34 2.87
N SER A 124 9.22 1.38 4.20
CA SER A 124 10.40 1.39 5.07
C SER A 124 11.27 0.13 4.95
N ASN A 125 10.75 -0.95 4.37
CA ASN A 125 11.39 -2.27 4.26
C ASN A 125 11.84 -2.89 5.59
N MET A 126 11.36 -2.35 6.73
CA MET A 126 11.70 -2.85 8.06
C MET A 126 10.91 -4.11 8.44
N PHE A 127 9.73 -4.28 7.83
CA PHE A 127 8.83 -5.40 8.09
C PHE A 127 8.89 -6.43 6.95
N GLN A 128 10.06 -7.01 6.74
CA GLN A 128 10.26 -8.02 5.69
C GLN A 128 9.25 -9.17 5.84
N SER A 129 8.81 -9.76 4.71
CA SER A 129 7.70 -10.74 4.63
C SER A 129 6.30 -10.22 5.02
N LEU A 130 6.15 -8.94 5.40
CA LEU A 130 4.85 -8.29 5.63
C LEU A 130 4.59 -7.29 4.51
N GLY A 131 3.69 -7.65 3.60
CA GLY A 131 3.19 -6.71 2.57
C GLY A 131 2.21 -5.70 3.18
N SER A 132 1.93 -4.62 2.43
CA SER A 132 1.02 -3.55 2.87
C SER A 132 -0.36 -4.04 3.35
N VAL A 133 -0.87 -5.15 2.79
CA VAL A 133 -2.16 -5.74 3.19
C VAL A 133 -2.11 -6.27 4.63
N LYS A 134 -1.07 -7.03 4.99
CA LYS A 134 -0.95 -7.54 6.37
C LYS A 134 -0.65 -6.43 7.37
N LEU A 135 0.17 -5.45 6.98
CA LEU A 135 0.41 -4.26 7.78
C LEU A 135 -0.88 -3.45 7.99
N GLN A 136 -1.77 -3.40 6.97
CA GLN A 136 -3.08 -2.78 7.13
C GLN A 136 -3.96 -3.52 8.14
N TRP A 137 -3.89 -4.85 8.22
CA TRP A 137 -4.64 -5.59 9.25
C TRP A 137 -4.21 -5.22 10.67
N ILE A 138 -2.92 -4.96 10.90
CA ILE A 138 -2.44 -4.46 12.21
C ILE A 138 -2.98 -3.04 12.45
N VAL A 139 -2.88 -2.17 11.46
CA VAL A 139 -3.39 -0.79 11.56
C VAL A 139 -4.89 -0.78 11.91
N ASP A 140 -5.68 -1.63 11.27
CA ASP A 140 -7.11 -1.74 11.48
C ASP A 140 -7.44 -2.35 12.86
N GLU A 141 -6.76 -3.44 13.25
CA GLU A 141 -6.99 -4.15 14.51
C GLU A 141 -6.76 -3.23 15.72
N TYR A 142 -5.69 -2.43 15.68
CA TYR A 142 -5.33 -1.53 16.77
C TYR A 142 -5.78 -0.10 16.56
N SER A 143 -6.56 0.17 15.49
CA SER A 143 -7.03 1.52 15.14
C SER A 143 -5.88 2.56 15.14
N LEU A 144 -4.76 2.18 14.50
CA LEU A 144 -3.58 3.05 14.48
C LEU A 144 -3.83 4.27 13.60
N THR A 145 -3.50 5.43 14.14
CA THR A 145 -3.52 6.74 13.48
C THR A 145 -2.14 7.37 13.54
N TRP A 146 -1.90 8.43 12.79
CA TRP A 146 -0.62 9.15 12.84
C TRP A 146 -0.35 9.73 14.22
N GLU A 147 -1.41 10.04 14.99
CA GLU A 147 -1.33 10.64 16.33
C GLU A 147 -0.98 9.63 17.42
N ASN A 148 -1.40 8.35 17.26
CA ASN A 148 -1.20 7.32 18.30
C ASN A 148 -0.11 6.29 17.97
N LEU A 149 0.54 6.40 16.81
CA LEU A 149 1.60 5.46 16.40
C LEU A 149 2.72 5.33 17.44
N GLU A 150 3.12 6.44 18.06
CA GLU A 150 4.22 6.45 19.01
C GLU A 150 3.88 5.79 20.34
N ASP A 151 2.59 5.80 20.70
CA ASP A 151 2.06 5.24 21.93
C ASP A 151 1.67 3.76 21.80
N PHE A 152 1.75 3.20 20.61
CA PHE A 152 1.50 1.79 20.37
C PHE A 152 2.73 0.95 20.70
N TYR A 153 2.55 -0.01 21.60
CA TYR A 153 3.57 -0.96 22.03
C TYR A 153 3.11 -2.38 21.69
N PRO A 154 3.45 -2.90 20.51
CA PRO A 154 3.00 -4.22 20.10
C PRO A 154 3.61 -5.31 20.95
N SER A 155 2.78 -6.24 21.46
CA SER A 155 3.25 -7.47 22.05
C SER A 155 3.22 -8.61 21.03
N PHE A 156 4.18 -9.53 21.14
CA PHE A 156 4.25 -10.70 20.25
C PHE A 156 2.95 -11.51 20.27
N THR A 157 2.40 -11.74 21.46
CA THR A 157 1.18 -12.52 21.64
C THR A 157 -0.06 -11.84 21.06
N ASP A 158 -0.10 -10.52 21.04
CA ASP A 158 -1.22 -9.79 20.48
C ASP A 158 -1.19 -9.78 18.96
N ILE A 159 -0.02 -9.56 18.37
CA ILE A 159 0.14 -9.65 16.90
C ILE A 159 -0.17 -11.07 16.41
N LEU A 160 0.23 -12.10 17.16
CA LEU A 160 -0.04 -13.50 16.82
C LEU A 160 -1.54 -13.85 16.82
N LYS A 161 -2.38 -13.12 17.59
CA LYS A 161 -3.85 -13.31 17.58
C LYS A 161 -4.51 -12.84 16.29
N ILE A 162 -3.86 -11.99 15.51
CA ILE A 162 -4.39 -11.52 14.25
C ILE A 162 -4.42 -12.68 13.25
N ASN A 163 -5.59 -12.98 12.71
CA ASN A 163 -5.75 -14.08 11.77
C ASN A 163 -4.83 -13.92 10.55
N GLY A 164 -4.03 -14.95 10.28
CA GLY A 164 -3.06 -14.96 9.16
C GLY A 164 -1.64 -14.53 9.53
N PHE A 165 -1.36 -14.28 10.84
CA PHE A 165 -0.01 -14.09 11.36
C PHE A 165 0.52 -15.37 11.98
N GLY A 166 1.77 -15.70 11.68
CA GLY A 166 2.55 -16.74 12.34
C GLY A 166 3.69 -16.15 13.17
N ASP A 167 4.40 -17.01 13.91
CA ASP A 167 5.48 -16.62 14.83
C ASP A 167 6.55 -15.73 14.17
N ILE A 168 6.99 -16.09 12.96
CA ILE A 168 8.01 -15.33 12.22
C ILE A 168 7.52 -13.91 11.95
N GLN A 169 6.29 -13.75 11.50
CA GLN A 169 5.73 -12.45 11.12
C GLN A 169 5.47 -11.57 12.34
N ALA A 170 4.96 -12.16 13.41
CA ALA A 170 4.77 -11.47 14.69
C ALA A 170 6.12 -11.00 15.27
N GLY A 171 7.14 -11.86 15.23
CA GLY A 171 8.50 -11.52 15.65
C GLY A 171 9.08 -10.36 14.85
N ILE A 172 9.07 -10.45 13.51
CA ILE A 172 9.56 -9.39 12.63
C ILE A 172 8.86 -8.06 12.94
N PHE A 173 7.55 -8.07 13.13
CA PHE A 173 6.81 -6.83 13.41
C PHE A 173 7.24 -6.20 14.74
N VAL A 174 7.24 -6.97 15.82
CA VAL A 174 7.56 -6.47 17.15
C VAL A 174 9.00 -5.97 17.26
N GLU A 175 9.96 -6.72 16.70
CA GLU A 175 11.38 -6.37 16.73
C GLU A 175 11.69 -5.08 15.99
N ASN A 176 10.98 -4.82 14.89
CA ASN A 176 11.28 -3.68 14.02
C ASN A 176 10.36 -2.48 14.24
N TYR A 177 9.28 -2.63 15.03
CA TYR A 177 8.34 -1.54 15.23
C TYR A 177 8.99 -0.28 15.81
N ARG A 178 9.91 -0.43 16.78
CA ARG A 178 10.61 0.73 17.37
C ARG A 178 11.50 1.43 16.35
N LYS A 179 12.22 0.69 15.52
CA LYS A 179 13.04 1.26 14.44
C LYS A 179 12.17 2.02 13.44
N PHE A 180 10.99 1.49 13.14
CA PHE A 180 10.02 2.19 12.29
C PHE A 180 9.53 3.50 12.92
N ILE A 181 9.26 3.53 14.22
CA ILE A 181 8.86 4.76 14.92
C ILE A 181 9.97 5.81 14.88
N ASP A 182 11.24 5.43 15.07
CA ASP A 182 12.35 6.35 14.97
C ASP A 182 12.47 6.93 13.54
N PHE A 183 12.27 6.11 12.52
CA PHE A 183 12.20 6.56 11.13
C PHE A 183 11.00 7.48 10.88
N TYR A 184 9.82 7.11 11.35
CA TYR A 184 8.62 7.94 11.26
C TYR A 184 8.83 9.33 11.89
N LYS A 185 9.47 9.40 13.07
CA LYS A 185 9.81 10.65 13.73
C LYS A 185 10.72 11.53 12.87
N SER A 186 11.76 10.94 12.31
CA SER A 186 12.68 11.68 11.41
C SER A 186 11.95 12.22 10.17
N LEU A 187 10.97 11.47 9.64
CA LEU A 187 10.13 11.95 8.54
C LEU A 187 9.15 13.03 8.99
N SER A 188 8.61 12.96 10.22
CA SER A 188 7.65 13.97 10.73
C SER A 188 8.28 15.35 10.92
N GLU A 189 9.59 15.44 11.02
CA GLU A 189 10.31 16.73 11.04
C GLU A 189 10.24 17.47 9.69
N VAL A 190 10.07 16.73 8.58
CA VAL A 190 10.09 17.27 7.22
C VAL A 190 8.74 17.12 6.49
N LEU A 191 7.81 16.33 7.05
CA LEU A 191 6.49 16.06 6.50
C LEU A 191 5.41 16.25 7.56
N THR A 192 4.27 16.75 7.14
CA THR A 192 3.05 16.71 7.94
C THR A 192 2.19 15.55 7.46
N PHE A 193 2.14 14.48 8.23
CA PHE A 193 1.20 13.40 7.99
C PHE A 193 -0.19 13.87 8.37
N LYS A 194 -1.09 13.84 7.41
CA LYS A 194 -2.50 14.13 7.67
C LYS A 194 -3.19 12.80 7.89
N THR A 195 -3.83 12.66 9.03
CA THR A 195 -4.92 11.70 9.11
C THR A 195 -5.89 12.09 8.01
N LYS A 196 -6.10 11.23 7.00
CA LYS A 196 -7.33 11.31 6.25
C LYS A 196 -8.42 11.10 7.29
N VAL A 197 -8.90 12.17 7.86
CA VAL A 197 -10.22 12.19 8.45
C VAL A 197 -11.10 11.87 7.25
N GLU A 198 -11.47 10.60 7.10
CA GLU A 198 -12.64 10.27 6.32
C GLU A 198 -13.73 11.07 7.02
N THR A 199 -13.98 12.26 6.50
CA THR A 199 -15.16 13.03 6.89
C THR A 199 -16.31 12.16 6.43
N THR A 200 -16.78 11.34 7.36
CA THR A 200 -18.03 10.63 7.22
C THR A 200 -19.06 11.74 7.19
N GLU A 201 -19.55 12.07 6.00
CA GLU A 201 -20.67 13.02 5.85
C GLU A 201 -21.90 12.49 6.58
N SER A 202 -21.91 11.19 6.86
CA SER A 202 -22.91 10.51 7.69
C SER A 202 -22.39 9.14 8.14
N ASP A 203 -22.83 8.68 9.32
CA ASP A 203 -22.51 7.35 9.86
C ASP A 203 -23.50 6.26 9.43
N ILE A 204 -24.18 6.46 8.28
CA ILE A 204 -25.27 5.57 7.81
C ILE A 204 -24.77 4.13 7.63
N TYR A 205 -23.49 3.94 7.24
CA TYR A 205 -22.89 2.64 7.00
C TYR A 205 -21.87 2.22 8.06
N GLN A 206 -21.83 2.89 9.21
CA GLN A 206 -20.93 2.54 10.30
C GLN A 206 -21.13 1.08 10.74
N GLY A 207 -20.02 0.33 10.86
CA GLY A 207 -20.05 -1.09 11.20
C GLY A 207 -20.47 -2.03 10.07
N ARG A 208 -20.75 -1.52 8.86
CA ARG A 208 -21.10 -2.33 7.69
C ARG A 208 -19.89 -2.57 6.82
N VAL A 209 -19.76 -3.80 6.32
CA VAL A 209 -18.69 -4.22 5.42
C VAL A 209 -19.30 -4.72 4.11
N PHE A 210 -19.03 -3.99 3.04
CA PHE A 210 -19.57 -4.28 1.71
C PHE A 210 -18.57 -5.08 0.88
N CYS A 211 -19.05 -6.06 0.12
CA CYS A 211 -18.25 -6.80 -0.84
C CYS A 211 -18.91 -6.75 -2.22
N PHE A 212 -18.15 -6.34 -3.23
CA PHE A 212 -18.61 -6.33 -4.62
C PHE A 212 -18.27 -7.63 -5.33
N THR A 213 -19.15 -8.12 -6.19
CA THR A 213 -18.88 -9.28 -7.04
C THR A 213 -19.55 -9.15 -8.41
N GLY A 214 -18.81 -9.54 -9.46
CA GLY A 214 -19.25 -9.41 -10.85
C GLY A 214 -19.01 -8.05 -11.50
N PHE A 215 -18.68 -7.03 -10.70
CA PHE A 215 -18.31 -5.68 -11.17
C PHE A 215 -17.53 -4.93 -10.10
N ARG A 216 -16.95 -3.78 -10.48
CA ARG A 216 -16.37 -2.79 -9.57
C ARG A 216 -16.85 -1.39 -9.96
N ASN A 217 -17.17 -0.58 -8.97
CA ASN A 217 -17.56 0.81 -9.18
C ASN A 217 -16.93 1.67 -8.07
N LYS A 218 -15.87 2.38 -8.45
CA LYS A 218 -15.09 3.18 -7.51
C LYS A 218 -15.92 4.28 -6.84
N SER A 219 -16.84 4.89 -7.57
CA SER A 219 -17.71 5.93 -7.01
C SER A 219 -18.63 5.40 -5.91
N MET A 220 -19.16 4.18 -6.08
CA MET A 220 -19.94 3.51 -5.03
C MET A 220 -19.07 3.15 -3.83
N GLU A 221 -17.86 2.62 -4.07
CA GLU A 221 -16.90 2.28 -3.01
C GLU A 221 -16.53 3.53 -2.19
N ASP A 222 -16.21 4.64 -2.86
CA ASP A 222 -15.89 5.92 -2.23
C ASP A 222 -17.08 6.48 -1.42
N THR A 223 -18.31 6.31 -1.91
CA THR A 223 -19.52 6.74 -1.20
C THR A 223 -19.78 5.91 0.04
N ILE A 224 -19.57 4.58 0.00
CA ILE A 224 -19.66 3.72 1.19
C ILE A 224 -18.68 4.19 2.26
N VAL A 225 -17.43 4.43 1.87
CA VAL A 225 -16.37 4.86 2.80
C VAL A 225 -16.68 6.23 3.39
N LYS A 226 -17.12 7.19 2.58
CA LYS A 226 -17.56 8.51 3.05
C LYS A 226 -18.70 8.46 4.07
N ASN A 227 -19.52 7.42 4.01
CA ASN A 227 -20.64 7.21 4.92
C ASN A 227 -20.34 6.22 6.07
N GLY A 228 -19.07 6.03 6.42
CA GLY A 228 -18.63 5.23 7.58
C GLY A 228 -18.59 3.72 7.36
N GLY A 229 -18.85 3.23 6.13
CA GLY A 229 -18.79 1.82 5.78
C GLY A 229 -17.39 1.37 5.37
N LYS A 230 -17.18 0.06 5.31
CA LYS A 230 -15.94 -0.56 4.81
C LYS A 230 -16.22 -1.34 3.53
N VAL A 231 -15.25 -1.35 2.59
CA VAL A 231 -15.30 -2.15 1.36
C VAL A 231 -14.25 -3.24 1.41
N SER A 232 -14.68 -4.50 1.17
CA SER A 232 -13.78 -5.66 1.10
C SER A 232 -13.71 -6.19 -0.33
N SER A 233 -12.50 -6.45 -0.82
CA SER A 233 -12.28 -7.07 -2.13
C SER A 233 -12.61 -8.58 -2.15
N THR A 234 -12.65 -9.21 -0.98
CA THR A 234 -12.92 -10.62 -0.81
C THR A 234 -14.10 -10.86 0.12
N TYR A 235 -14.86 -11.94 -0.16
CA TYR A 235 -15.96 -12.35 0.71
C TYR A 235 -15.41 -13.06 1.95
N THR A 236 -15.55 -12.43 3.12
CA THR A 236 -15.14 -12.97 4.43
C THR A 236 -16.33 -13.03 5.37
N LYS A 237 -16.18 -13.64 6.53
CA LYS A 237 -17.23 -13.67 7.58
C LYS A 237 -17.60 -12.28 8.13
N ALA A 238 -16.73 -11.29 7.94
CA ALA A 238 -16.98 -9.91 8.35
C ALA A 238 -17.89 -9.14 7.38
N VAL A 239 -18.14 -9.68 6.17
CA VAL A 239 -19.01 -9.02 5.18
C VAL A 239 -20.45 -9.04 5.66
N THR A 240 -21.06 -7.88 5.75
CA THR A 240 -22.46 -7.68 6.15
C THR A 240 -23.39 -7.43 4.99
N ASP A 241 -22.83 -7.01 3.84
CA ASP A 241 -23.57 -6.59 2.66
C ASP A 241 -22.85 -7.04 1.38
N LEU A 242 -23.56 -7.72 0.49
CA LEU A 242 -23.04 -8.13 -0.81
C LEU A 242 -23.69 -7.30 -1.92
N VAL A 243 -22.87 -6.68 -2.77
CA VAL A 243 -23.34 -5.97 -3.97
C VAL A 243 -22.95 -6.78 -5.21
N ILE A 244 -23.94 -7.18 -5.99
CA ILE A 244 -23.77 -8.01 -7.19
C ILE A 244 -24.31 -7.28 -8.42
N LYS A 245 -23.83 -7.65 -9.60
CA LYS A 245 -24.31 -7.03 -10.83
C LYS A 245 -25.81 -7.27 -11.03
N GLU A 246 -26.23 -8.52 -10.94
CA GLU A 246 -27.64 -8.95 -11.04
C GLU A 246 -27.90 -10.06 -10.03
N LYS A 247 -29.06 -10.04 -9.36
CA LYS A 247 -29.49 -11.10 -8.44
C LYS A 247 -29.85 -12.37 -9.21
N GLY A 248 -29.58 -13.51 -8.60
CA GLY A 248 -29.88 -14.80 -9.22
C GLY A 248 -28.77 -15.32 -10.15
N SER A 249 -27.59 -14.74 -10.10
CA SER A 249 -26.41 -15.20 -10.88
C SER A 249 -25.92 -16.59 -10.46
N GLY A 250 -26.34 -17.10 -9.28
CA GLY A 250 -25.89 -18.36 -8.72
C GLY A 250 -24.42 -18.42 -8.35
N SER A 251 -23.74 -17.27 -8.27
CA SER A 251 -22.34 -17.22 -7.94
C SER A 251 -22.05 -17.78 -6.54
N SER A 252 -20.86 -18.36 -6.33
CA SER A 252 -20.48 -18.93 -5.04
C SER A 252 -20.53 -17.91 -3.88
N LYS A 253 -20.30 -16.63 -4.18
CA LYS A 253 -20.42 -15.55 -3.18
C LYS A 253 -21.88 -15.24 -2.85
N GLU A 254 -22.75 -15.25 -3.86
CA GLU A 254 -24.19 -15.05 -3.67
C GLU A 254 -24.81 -16.18 -2.82
N GLN A 255 -24.47 -17.43 -3.12
CA GLN A 255 -24.93 -18.59 -2.34
C GLN A 255 -24.46 -18.52 -0.88
N LYS A 256 -23.19 -18.16 -0.64
CA LYS A 256 -22.66 -17.96 0.70
C LYS A 256 -23.35 -16.82 1.45
N ALA A 257 -23.64 -15.73 0.78
CA ALA A 257 -24.33 -14.57 1.33
C ALA A 257 -25.79 -14.93 1.72
N MET A 258 -26.49 -15.66 0.85
CA MET A 258 -27.83 -16.19 1.14
C MET A 258 -27.82 -17.14 2.36
N SER A 259 -26.86 -18.07 2.40
CA SER A 259 -26.72 -19.01 3.52
C SER A 259 -26.36 -18.31 4.84
N ALA A 260 -25.64 -17.21 4.78
CA ALA A 260 -25.27 -16.40 5.94
C ALA A 260 -26.33 -15.37 6.34
N GLY A 261 -27.44 -15.24 5.57
CA GLY A 261 -28.53 -14.28 5.85
C GLY A 261 -28.12 -12.82 5.76
N ILE A 262 -27.03 -12.49 5.02
CA ILE A 262 -26.59 -11.10 4.85
C ILE A 262 -27.36 -10.41 3.73
N ARG A 263 -27.36 -9.09 3.73
CA ARG A 263 -28.06 -8.29 2.72
C ARG A 263 -27.38 -8.41 1.37
N ILE A 264 -28.20 -8.59 0.33
CA ILE A 264 -27.74 -8.69 -1.05
C ILE A 264 -28.46 -7.63 -1.88
N TYR A 265 -27.68 -6.80 -2.56
CA TYR A 265 -28.16 -5.74 -3.45
C TYR A 265 -27.71 -6.04 -4.88
N SER A 266 -28.57 -5.77 -5.86
CA SER A 266 -28.12 -5.62 -7.24
C SER A 266 -27.40 -4.27 -7.42
N GLU A 267 -26.66 -4.11 -8.50
CA GLU A 267 -26.01 -2.83 -8.83
C GLU A 267 -27.04 -1.69 -8.89
N SER A 268 -28.19 -1.92 -9.50
CA SER A 268 -29.26 -0.93 -9.63
C SER A 268 -29.88 -0.54 -8.29
N GLU A 269 -30.25 -1.54 -7.47
CA GLU A 269 -30.78 -1.28 -6.11
C GLU A 269 -29.78 -0.55 -5.22
N PHE A 270 -28.49 -0.88 -5.35
CA PHE A 270 -27.47 -0.24 -4.53
C PHE A 270 -27.17 1.18 -5.02
N ARG A 271 -27.25 1.43 -6.34
CA ARG A 271 -27.16 2.78 -6.91
C ARG A 271 -28.28 3.69 -6.40
N GLU A 272 -29.51 3.18 -6.40
CA GLU A 272 -30.67 3.89 -5.86
C GLU A 272 -30.51 4.17 -4.35
N LEU A 273 -30.04 3.18 -3.58
CA LEU A 273 -29.75 3.32 -2.15
C LEU A 273 -28.72 4.43 -1.85
N LEU A 274 -27.74 4.63 -2.73
CA LEU A 274 -26.73 5.66 -2.62
C LEU A 274 -27.19 7.04 -3.12
N GLY A 275 -28.42 7.16 -3.62
CA GLY A 275 -28.92 8.41 -4.23
C GLY A 275 -28.17 8.77 -5.54
N MET A 276 -27.51 7.80 -6.17
CA MET A 276 -26.83 7.97 -7.45
C MET A 276 -27.82 7.78 -8.59
N GLU A 277 -28.77 8.70 -8.76
CA GLU A 277 -29.69 8.68 -9.87
C GLU A 277 -28.94 8.77 -11.21
N THR A 278 -29.47 8.05 -12.18
CA THR A 278 -28.94 7.86 -13.51
C THR A 278 -28.87 9.16 -14.29
N ILE A 279 -27.65 9.65 -14.54
CA ILE A 279 -27.33 10.71 -15.53
C ILE A 279 -27.80 10.33 -16.95
N ILE A 280 -28.34 9.14 -17.16
CA ILE A 280 -28.77 8.62 -18.48
C ILE A 280 -30.10 9.21 -18.93
N GLU A 281 -30.98 9.64 -18.03
CA GLU A 281 -32.28 10.19 -18.44
C GLU A 281 -32.25 11.69 -18.79
N GLU A 282 -31.35 12.48 -18.22
CA GLU A 282 -31.25 13.91 -18.58
C GLU A 282 -30.55 14.16 -19.92
N GLN A 283 -29.57 13.33 -20.29
CA GLN A 283 -28.91 13.48 -21.59
C GLN A 283 -29.77 12.96 -22.77
N GLN A 284 -30.69 12.03 -22.53
CA GLN A 284 -31.65 11.63 -23.56
C GLN A 284 -32.87 12.55 -23.67
N LYS A 285 -33.26 13.23 -22.59
CA LYS A 285 -34.30 14.26 -22.63
C LYS A 285 -33.86 15.54 -23.33
N SER A 286 -32.59 15.89 -23.30
CA SER A 286 -32.06 17.07 -24.01
C SER A 286 -31.82 16.85 -25.50
N LEU A 287 -31.88 15.61 -25.98
CA LEU A 287 -31.75 15.25 -27.42
C LEU A 287 -33.08 15.08 -28.13
N ILE A 288 -34.22 15.15 -27.43
CA ILE A 288 -35.56 15.09 -28.01
C ILE A 288 -36.30 16.36 -27.59
N ASP A 289 -35.84 17.51 -28.10
CA ASP A 289 -36.64 18.74 -28.14
C ASP A 289 -37.24 18.90 -29.58
N PRO A 290 -38.53 18.64 -29.73
CA PRO A 290 -39.15 18.71 -31.06
C PRO A 290 -39.24 20.14 -31.63
N SER A 291 -38.81 21.16 -30.88
CA SER A 291 -38.90 22.55 -31.30
C SER A 291 -37.69 23.07 -32.11
N LYS A 292 -36.68 22.23 -32.34
CA LYS A 292 -35.49 22.59 -33.15
C LYS A 292 -35.36 21.85 -34.48
N ALA A 293 -36.41 21.18 -34.92
CA ALA A 293 -36.47 20.61 -36.26
C ALA A 293 -37.37 21.50 -37.13
N LEU A 294 -36.85 22.67 -37.56
CA LEU A 294 -37.37 23.42 -38.73
C LEU A 294 -36.47 24.65 -38.97
N PHE A 295 -35.82 24.59 -40.09
CA PHE A 295 -35.11 25.52 -40.95
C PHE A 295 -33.67 25.17 -41.21
#